data_0ce8cb0bebb15403b4ced8c60eee86d0
#
_entry.id   0ce8cb0bebb15403b4ced8c60eee86d0
#
_cell.length_a   1.000
_cell.length_b   1.000
_cell.length_c   1.000
_cell.angle_alpha   90.00
_cell.angle_beta   90.00
_cell.angle_gamma   90.00
#
_symmetry.space_group_name_H-M   'P 1'
#
loop_
_entity.id
_entity.type
_entity.pdbx_description
1 polymer ?
#
loop_
_entity_poly.entity_id
_entity_poly.type
_entity_poly.pdbx_seq_one_letter_code
_entity_poly.pdbx_strand_id
1 'polypeptide(L)'
;TQRNGIHRYQYPAGKDAEIILDMDHSADKGSWGRRIINSQIRILNDHAVEGYRIITGWAKLRKIYFYMEFSSPILTSTLRDGGRVHENTAVINGTNLHGCFRFGQLNGKPLTCKVALSSVSMENARQHMEQEAPHWDFDRYVAAADADWEKQLGKIEVKGTEVQKEIFYTALYHTMIQPNTMSDVNGEYMAADYTTRKKNETISILTQTN
;
A
#
# COMPACT_ATOMS: atom_id res chain seq x y z
N THR A 1 8.19 0.82 -5.45
CA THR A 1 8.73 -0.54 -5.60
C THR A 1 7.62 -1.53 -5.93
N GLN A 2 7.93 -2.82 -6.01
CA GLN A 2 6.93 -3.84 -6.38
C GLN A 2 5.84 -4.02 -5.30
N ARG A 3 6.20 -3.89 -4.02
CA ARG A 3 5.31 -4.19 -2.88
C ARG A 3 5.09 -3.01 -1.96
N ASN A 4 5.76 -1.87 -2.23
CA ASN A 4 5.66 -0.68 -1.39
C ASN A 4 5.21 0.53 -2.19
N GLY A 5 4.31 1.32 -1.60
CA GLY A 5 3.98 2.67 -2.01
C GLY A 5 4.77 3.69 -1.20
N ILE A 6 5.36 4.66 -1.88
CA ILE A 6 6.09 5.75 -1.25
C ILE A 6 5.35 7.06 -1.57
N HIS A 7 4.95 7.79 -0.55
CA HIS A 7 4.15 9.01 -0.67
C HIS A 7 4.91 10.17 -0.05
N ARG A 8 4.94 11.31 -0.73
CA ARG A 8 5.50 12.56 -0.22
C ARG A 8 4.43 13.64 -0.21
N TYR A 9 4.10 14.15 0.98
CA TYR A 9 3.08 15.15 1.22
C TYR A 9 3.70 16.47 1.60
N GLN A 10 3.26 17.55 0.97
CA GLN A 10 3.64 18.92 1.28
C GLN A 10 2.48 19.62 1.97
N TYR A 11 2.71 20.08 3.20
CA TYR A 11 1.73 20.84 3.96
C TYR A 11 2.02 22.35 3.92
N PRO A 12 0.99 23.22 3.86
CA PRO A 12 1.17 24.65 3.94
C PRO A 12 1.85 25.07 5.24
N ALA A 13 2.66 26.14 5.20
CA ALA A 13 3.27 26.69 6.40
C ALA A 13 2.22 27.09 7.44
N GLY A 14 2.49 26.81 8.71
CA GLY A 14 1.59 27.12 9.82
C GLY A 14 0.37 26.18 9.93
N LYS A 15 0.27 25.14 9.11
CA LYS A 15 -0.75 24.10 9.23
C LYS A 15 -0.16 22.82 9.80
N ASP A 16 -0.94 22.15 10.63
CA ASP A 16 -0.57 20.84 11.15
C ASP A 16 -0.70 19.78 10.05
N ALA A 17 0.27 18.89 9.98
CA ALA A 17 0.26 17.75 9.11
C ALA A 17 -0.53 16.60 9.75
N GLU A 18 -1.41 15.98 8.96
CA GLU A 18 -2.25 14.87 9.41
C GLU A 18 -2.35 13.82 8.30
N ILE A 19 -2.27 12.55 8.65
CA ILE A 19 -2.58 11.42 7.75
C ILE A 19 -3.76 10.64 8.33
N ILE A 20 -4.73 10.36 7.46
CA ILE A 20 -5.88 9.51 7.78
C ILE A 20 -5.69 8.16 7.10
N LEU A 21 -5.69 7.11 7.91
CA LEU A 21 -5.77 5.73 7.45
C LEU A 21 -7.23 5.27 7.51
N ASP A 22 -7.84 5.10 6.35
CA ASP A 22 -9.21 4.63 6.20
C ASP A 22 -9.21 3.14 5.82
N MET A 23 -9.62 2.28 6.75
CA MET A 23 -9.70 0.84 6.55
C MET A 23 -11.06 0.40 5.99
N ASP A 24 -12.05 1.31 5.89
CA ASP A 24 -13.36 1.00 5.33
C ASP A 24 -13.46 1.33 3.84
N HIS A 25 -12.77 2.37 3.38
CA HIS A 25 -12.86 2.81 1.99
C HIS A 25 -12.52 1.71 0.99
N SER A 26 -13.27 1.65 -0.11
CA SER A 26 -13.04 0.76 -1.24
C SER A 26 -13.59 1.38 -2.52
N ALA A 27 -12.94 1.11 -3.65
CA ALA A 27 -13.44 1.49 -4.97
C ALA A 27 -14.79 0.85 -5.30
N ASP A 28 -15.03 -0.35 -4.77
CA ASP A 28 -16.34 -1.03 -4.84
C ASP A 28 -17.22 -0.57 -3.67
N LYS A 29 -18.31 0.14 -3.98
CA LYS A 29 -19.28 0.62 -3.00
C LYS A 29 -20.30 -0.46 -2.57
N GLY A 30 -19.91 -1.72 -2.58
CA GLY A 30 -20.71 -2.84 -2.10
C GLY A 30 -21.63 -3.49 -3.14
N SER A 31 -21.46 -3.17 -4.43
CA SER A 31 -22.23 -3.79 -5.52
C SER A 31 -22.04 -5.31 -5.62
N TRP A 32 -20.92 -5.84 -5.15
CA TRP A 32 -20.57 -7.26 -5.12
C TRP A 32 -20.69 -7.92 -3.74
N GLY A 33 -21.49 -7.34 -2.84
CA GLY A 33 -21.66 -7.87 -1.49
C GLY A 33 -20.41 -7.78 -0.62
N ARG A 34 -19.52 -6.82 -0.89
CA ARG A 34 -18.31 -6.58 -0.11
C ARG A 34 -18.65 -6.39 1.37
N ARG A 35 -17.97 -7.13 2.23
CA ARG A 35 -18.03 -6.96 3.68
C ARG A 35 -16.63 -7.03 4.27
N ILE A 36 -16.34 -6.14 5.20
CA ILE A 36 -15.19 -6.27 6.06
C ILE A 36 -15.57 -7.28 7.15
N ILE A 37 -14.83 -8.39 7.22
CA ILE A 37 -15.04 -9.43 8.24
C ILE A 37 -14.34 -9.02 9.53
N ASN A 38 -13.10 -8.52 9.39
CA ASN A 38 -12.29 -8.03 10.49
C ASN A 38 -11.17 -7.13 9.97
N SER A 39 -10.78 -6.18 10.78
CA SER A 39 -9.59 -5.36 10.54
C SER A 39 -8.91 -5.01 11.86
N GLN A 40 -7.65 -4.63 11.79
CA GLN A 40 -6.85 -4.18 12.93
C GLN A 40 -6.00 -3.00 12.51
N ILE A 41 -5.85 -2.02 13.41
CA ILE A 41 -4.82 -0.99 13.39
C ILE A 41 -4.02 -1.13 14.66
N ARG A 42 -2.69 -1.20 14.56
CA ARG A 42 -1.74 -1.27 15.67
C ARG A 42 -0.63 -0.25 15.49
N ILE A 43 -0.53 0.67 16.44
CA ILE A 43 0.57 1.65 16.53
C ILE A 43 1.73 0.96 17.23
N LEU A 44 2.88 0.83 16.56
CA LEU A 44 4.05 0.15 17.10
C LEU A 44 4.95 1.10 17.91
N ASN A 45 5.10 2.30 17.39
CA ASN A 45 5.88 3.38 17.97
C ASN A 45 5.44 4.72 17.33
N ASP A 46 6.17 5.79 17.59
CA ASP A 46 5.88 7.11 17.02
C ASP A 46 6.17 7.26 15.51
N HIS A 47 6.77 6.28 14.89
CA HIS A 47 7.06 6.28 13.43
C HIS A 47 6.39 5.15 12.66
N ALA A 48 5.79 4.15 13.32
CA ALA A 48 5.31 2.95 12.63
C ALA A 48 3.92 2.49 13.08
N VAL A 49 3.13 2.10 12.08
CA VAL A 49 1.78 1.54 12.25
C VAL A 49 1.66 0.32 11.36
N GLU A 50 1.01 -0.73 11.86
CA GLU A 50 0.70 -1.90 11.06
C GLU A 50 -0.75 -2.35 11.28
N GLY A 51 -1.19 -3.29 10.48
CA GLY A 51 -2.51 -3.87 10.64
C GLY A 51 -2.89 -4.77 9.48
N TYR A 52 -4.17 -5.11 9.45
CA TYR A 52 -4.73 -5.91 8.38
C TYR A 52 -6.20 -5.58 8.13
N ARG A 53 -6.66 -5.97 6.95
CA ARG A 53 -8.07 -5.99 6.58
C ARG A 53 -8.42 -7.31 5.91
N ILE A 54 -9.44 -7.98 6.43
CA ILE A 54 -10.00 -9.22 5.88
C ILE A 54 -11.38 -8.89 5.32
N ILE A 55 -11.57 -9.14 4.04
CA ILE A 55 -12.80 -8.80 3.31
C ILE A 55 -13.33 -9.98 2.52
N THR A 56 -14.64 -9.96 2.27
CA THR A 56 -15.31 -10.74 1.23
C THR A 56 -15.86 -9.82 0.14
N GLY A 57 -16.32 -10.36 -0.95
CA GLY A 57 -16.90 -9.63 -2.08
C GLY A 57 -16.62 -10.38 -3.36
N TRP A 58 -15.99 -9.74 -4.33
CA TRP A 58 -15.55 -10.41 -5.55
C TRP A 58 -14.75 -11.69 -5.26
N ALA A 59 -13.77 -11.65 -4.38
CA ALA A 59 -13.13 -12.84 -3.85
C ALA A 59 -13.89 -13.34 -2.61
N LYS A 60 -14.01 -14.67 -2.44
CA LYS A 60 -14.64 -15.28 -1.25
C LYS A 60 -13.98 -14.83 0.05
N LEU A 61 -12.65 -14.68 0.00
CA LEU A 61 -11.84 -14.17 1.10
C LEU A 61 -10.60 -13.47 0.55
N ARG A 62 -10.35 -12.26 1.02
CA ARG A 62 -9.10 -11.54 0.72
C ARG A 62 -8.51 -11.00 2.02
N LYS A 63 -7.26 -11.36 2.27
CA LYS A 63 -6.48 -10.86 3.40
C LYS A 63 -5.46 -9.85 2.87
N ILE A 64 -5.40 -8.69 3.46
CA ILE A 64 -4.45 -7.65 3.15
C ILE A 64 -3.83 -7.19 4.45
N TYR A 65 -2.53 -7.40 4.60
CA TYR A 65 -1.73 -6.93 5.71
C TYR A 65 -0.91 -5.73 5.25
N PHE A 66 -0.68 -4.78 6.12
CA PHE A 66 0.12 -3.60 5.83
C PHE A 66 1.09 -3.29 6.96
N TYR A 67 2.18 -2.63 6.58
CA TYR A 67 3.13 -1.98 7.45
C TYR A 67 3.42 -0.59 6.91
N MET A 68 3.33 0.44 7.77
CA MET A 68 3.52 1.84 7.40
C MET A 68 4.60 2.48 8.25
N GLU A 69 5.44 3.32 7.63
CA GLU A 69 6.40 4.16 8.32
C GLU A 69 6.26 5.62 7.90
N PHE A 70 6.56 6.52 8.84
CA PHE A 70 6.53 7.97 8.64
C PHE A 70 7.89 8.59 8.90
N SER A 71 8.28 9.56 8.07
CA SER A 71 9.57 10.27 8.19
C SER A 71 9.62 11.25 9.38
N SER A 72 8.47 11.55 9.98
CA SER A 72 8.33 12.40 11.18
C SER A 72 7.57 11.64 12.26
N PRO A 73 7.82 11.93 13.55
CA PRO A 73 7.13 11.25 14.63
C PRO A 73 5.64 11.64 14.72
N ILE A 74 4.80 10.67 15.00
CA ILE A 74 3.40 10.86 15.35
C ILE A 74 3.35 11.52 16.72
N LEU A 75 2.86 12.75 16.81
CA LEU A 75 2.71 13.48 18.07
C LEU A 75 1.44 13.06 18.82
N THR A 76 0.35 12.85 18.08
CA THR A 76 -0.91 12.35 18.64
C THR A 76 -1.60 11.45 17.62
N SER A 77 -2.37 10.51 18.14
CA SER A 77 -3.18 9.60 17.31
C SER A 77 -4.59 9.47 17.88
N THR A 78 -5.54 9.27 16.97
CA THR A 78 -6.93 8.96 17.31
C THR A 78 -7.35 7.76 16.50
N LEU A 79 -7.77 6.69 17.16
CA LEU A 79 -8.30 5.49 16.51
C LEU A 79 -9.83 5.46 16.68
N ARG A 80 -10.54 5.01 15.64
CA ARG A 80 -12.01 4.95 15.63
C ARG A 80 -12.49 3.63 15.04
N ASP A 81 -13.61 3.13 15.58
CA ASP A 81 -14.43 2.09 14.96
C ASP A 81 -15.84 2.67 14.73
N GLY A 82 -16.14 3.00 13.49
CA GLY A 82 -17.34 3.78 13.14
C GLY A 82 -17.37 5.12 13.88
N GLY A 83 -18.45 5.35 14.64
CA GLY A 83 -18.62 6.57 15.46
C GLY A 83 -17.89 6.54 16.81
N ARG A 84 -17.34 5.39 17.22
CA ARG A 84 -16.69 5.24 18.54
C ARG A 84 -15.22 5.64 18.47
N VAL A 85 -14.84 6.59 19.31
CA VAL A 85 -13.43 7.02 19.49
C VAL A 85 -12.77 6.17 20.56
N HIS A 86 -11.55 5.72 20.29
CA HIS A 86 -10.68 5.02 21.24
C HIS A 86 -9.48 5.90 21.53
N GLU A 87 -9.47 6.50 22.71
CA GLU A 87 -8.36 7.35 23.16
C GLU A 87 -7.28 6.50 23.85
N ASN A 88 -6.03 6.94 23.74
CA ASN A 88 -4.87 6.31 24.38
C ASN A 88 -4.75 4.80 24.14
N THR A 89 -5.18 4.34 22.98
CA THR A 89 -5.20 2.94 22.60
C THR A 89 -4.23 2.72 21.45
N ALA A 90 -3.28 1.80 21.63
CA ALA A 90 -2.33 1.45 20.57
C ALA A 90 -2.89 0.41 19.58
N VAL A 91 -3.92 -0.33 19.95
CA VAL A 91 -4.48 -1.42 19.12
C VAL A 91 -6.01 -1.37 19.17
N ILE A 92 -6.63 -1.38 17.97
CA ILE A 92 -8.08 -1.58 17.83
C ILE A 92 -8.36 -2.67 16.79
N ASN A 93 -9.47 -3.39 17.02
CA ASN A 93 -10.03 -4.36 16.07
C ASN A 93 -11.49 -3.97 15.80
N GLY A 94 -11.95 -4.17 14.58
CA GLY A 94 -13.32 -3.84 14.19
C GLY A 94 -13.55 -4.01 12.70
N THR A 95 -14.65 -3.45 12.22
CA THR A 95 -15.07 -3.54 10.81
C THR A 95 -15.17 -2.20 10.11
N ASN A 96 -15.03 -1.09 10.86
CA ASN A 96 -15.10 0.26 10.31
C ASN A 96 -14.00 1.14 10.94
N LEU A 97 -12.75 0.71 10.76
CA LEU A 97 -11.61 1.32 11.45
C LEU A 97 -11.03 2.51 10.69
N HIS A 98 -10.73 3.56 11.44
CA HIS A 98 -10.01 4.72 10.96
C HIS A 98 -8.90 5.08 11.96
N GLY A 99 -7.73 5.44 11.43
CA GLY A 99 -6.61 6.00 12.19
C GLY A 99 -6.32 7.42 11.72
N CYS A 100 -6.25 8.37 12.65
CA CYS A 100 -5.80 9.73 12.38
C CYS A 100 -4.49 9.96 13.12
N PHE A 101 -3.43 10.27 12.37
CA PHE A 101 -2.07 10.47 12.88
C PHE A 101 -1.65 11.92 12.64
N ARG A 102 -1.32 12.66 13.69
CA ARG A 102 -0.93 14.06 13.63
C ARG A 102 0.55 14.22 13.90
N PHE A 103 1.18 15.05 13.08
CA PHE A 103 2.62 15.29 13.06
C PHE A 103 2.99 16.73 13.46
N GLY A 104 1.98 17.58 13.73
CA GLY A 104 2.19 19.00 14.01
C GLY A 104 2.68 19.78 12.79
N GLN A 105 3.31 20.93 13.04
CA GLN A 105 3.81 21.80 11.98
C GLN A 105 5.19 21.35 11.50
N LEU A 106 5.28 20.99 10.23
CA LEU A 106 6.52 20.51 9.62
C LEU A 106 7.42 21.63 9.07
N ASN A 107 7.01 22.89 9.20
CA ASN A 107 7.79 24.08 8.84
C ASN A 107 8.36 24.04 7.41
N GLY A 108 7.51 23.60 6.44
CA GLY A 108 7.87 23.49 5.04
C GLY A 108 8.63 22.19 4.69
N LYS A 109 8.97 21.32 5.64
CA LYS A 109 9.52 19.99 5.34
C LYS A 109 8.42 19.06 4.85
N PRO A 110 8.65 18.25 3.81
CA PRO A 110 7.68 17.26 3.39
C PRO A 110 7.56 16.12 4.41
N LEU A 111 6.36 15.56 4.53
CA LEU A 111 6.13 14.30 5.22
C LEU A 111 6.20 13.17 4.20
N THR A 112 7.10 12.23 4.41
CA THR A 112 7.13 11.00 3.61
C THR A 112 6.49 9.87 4.40
N CYS A 113 5.59 9.14 3.74
CA CYS A 113 4.96 7.93 4.24
C CYS A 113 5.31 6.78 3.32
N LYS A 114 5.78 5.66 3.87
CA LYS A 114 6.01 4.41 3.17
C LYS A 114 4.95 3.40 3.61
N VAL A 115 4.39 2.66 2.67
CA VAL A 115 3.36 1.63 2.93
C VAL A 115 3.75 0.35 2.20
N ALA A 116 3.94 -0.72 2.94
CA ALA A 116 4.14 -2.06 2.39
C ALA A 116 2.88 -2.91 2.55
N LEU A 117 2.61 -3.76 1.57
CA LEU A 117 1.47 -4.67 1.59
C LEU A 117 1.91 -6.12 1.43
N SER A 118 1.24 -7.04 2.15
CA SER A 118 1.39 -8.49 1.99
C SER A 118 0.01 -9.15 2.01
N SER A 119 -0.12 -10.28 1.33
CA SER A 119 -1.30 -11.15 1.44
C SER A 119 -1.15 -12.22 2.54
N VAL A 120 0.02 -12.33 3.17
CA VAL A 120 0.39 -13.40 4.10
C VAL A 120 0.38 -12.92 5.55
N SER A 121 1.17 -11.87 5.88
CA SER A 121 1.29 -11.38 7.26
C SER A 121 1.78 -9.93 7.35
N MET A 122 1.59 -9.30 8.54
CA MET A 122 2.18 -8.00 8.84
C MET A 122 3.71 -8.07 8.86
N GLU A 123 4.27 -9.18 9.35
CA GLU A 123 5.71 -9.42 9.36
C GLU A 123 6.29 -9.41 7.94
N ASN A 124 5.61 -10.08 6.99
CA ASN A 124 6.04 -10.08 5.59
C ASN A 124 5.95 -8.66 4.97
N ALA A 125 4.89 -7.90 5.31
CA ALA A 125 4.80 -6.50 4.88
C ALA A 125 5.97 -5.67 5.43
N ARG A 126 6.40 -5.88 6.68
CA ARG A 126 7.59 -5.24 7.23
C ARG A 126 8.86 -5.64 6.49
N GLN A 127 9.05 -6.92 6.19
CA GLN A 127 10.19 -7.40 5.39
C GLN A 127 10.23 -6.78 4.00
N HIS A 128 9.07 -6.52 3.36
CA HIS A 128 9.02 -5.77 2.10
C HIS A 128 9.58 -4.36 2.27
N MET A 129 9.20 -3.66 3.35
CA MET A 129 9.71 -2.33 3.64
C MET A 129 11.22 -2.32 3.82
N GLU A 130 11.75 -3.25 4.62
CA GLU A 130 13.17 -3.37 4.93
C GLU A 130 14.01 -3.68 3.68
N GLN A 131 13.51 -4.53 2.77
CA GLN A 131 14.26 -4.97 1.59
C GLN A 131 14.10 -4.05 0.39
N GLU A 132 12.89 -3.56 0.12
CA GLU A 132 12.60 -2.79 -1.09
C GLU A 132 12.55 -1.28 -0.87
N ALA A 133 12.31 -0.82 0.36
CA ALA A 133 12.18 0.59 0.70
C ALA A 133 13.04 1.02 1.91
N PRO A 134 14.36 0.71 1.94
CA PRO A 134 15.20 0.90 3.12
C PRO A 134 15.58 2.37 3.41
N HIS A 135 15.37 3.30 2.47
CA HIS A 135 15.76 4.70 2.64
C HIS A 135 14.57 5.67 2.52
N TRP A 136 14.79 6.95 2.84
CA TRP A 136 13.79 8.02 2.81
C TRP A 136 13.94 8.96 1.60
N ASP A 137 14.86 8.70 0.71
CA ASP A 137 15.08 9.49 -0.51
C ASP A 137 13.98 9.17 -1.53
N PHE A 138 12.93 10.01 -1.54
CA PHE A 138 11.78 9.87 -2.42
C PHE A 138 12.17 9.96 -3.90
N ASP A 139 13.04 10.91 -4.25
CA ASP A 139 13.38 11.15 -5.65
C ASP A 139 14.20 9.99 -6.24
N ARG A 140 14.96 9.27 -5.40
CA ARG A 140 15.64 8.05 -5.80
C ARG A 140 14.65 6.92 -6.13
N TYR A 141 13.52 6.81 -5.39
CA TYR A 141 12.46 5.84 -5.75
C TYR A 141 11.77 6.21 -7.05
N VAL A 142 11.51 7.50 -7.28
CA VAL A 142 10.94 7.98 -8.55
C VAL A 142 11.88 7.61 -9.70
N ALA A 143 13.15 7.98 -9.62
CA ALA A 143 14.12 7.68 -10.66
C ALA A 143 14.28 6.17 -10.94
N ALA A 144 14.23 5.34 -9.90
CA ALA A 144 14.28 3.89 -10.08
C ALA A 144 13.01 3.34 -10.78
N ALA A 145 11.83 3.85 -10.42
CA ALA A 145 10.58 3.45 -11.06
C ALA A 145 10.53 3.90 -12.53
N ASP A 146 10.98 5.11 -12.83
CA ASP A 146 11.08 5.63 -14.20
C ASP A 146 12.04 4.77 -15.04
N ALA A 147 13.21 4.43 -14.51
CA ALA A 147 14.18 3.59 -15.20
C ALA A 147 13.64 2.17 -15.47
N ASP A 148 12.89 1.60 -14.52
CA ASP A 148 12.25 0.29 -14.69
C ASP A 148 11.18 0.34 -15.78
N TRP A 149 10.35 1.38 -15.83
CA TRP A 149 9.35 1.56 -16.87
C TRP A 149 9.97 1.86 -18.23
N GLU A 150 10.99 2.72 -18.31
CA GLU A 150 11.74 2.97 -19.54
C GLU A 150 12.31 1.69 -20.15
N LYS A 151 12.89 0.83 -19.29
CA LYS A 151 13.40 -0.47 -19.72
C LYS A 151 12.31 -1.38 -20.28
N GLN A 152 11.08 -1.34 -19.76
CA GLN A 152 10.00 -2.19 -20.25
C GLN A 152 9.35 -1.61 -21.52
N LEU A 153 9.02 -0.34 -21.51
CA LEU A 153 8.35 0.33 -22.63
C LEU A 153 9.30 0.49 -23.83
N GLY A 154 10.59 0.75 -23.57
CA GLY A 154 11.62 0.87 -24.59
C GLY A 154 11.99 -0.42 -25.36
N LYS A 155 11.37 -1.58 -25.01
CA LYS A 155 11.52 -2.82 -25.79
C LYS A 155 10.93 -2.71 -27.18
N ILE A 156 10.01 -1.79 -27.42
CA ILE A 156 9.39 -1.52 -28.71
C ILE A 156 9.55 -0.03 -29.00
N GLU A 157 10.31 0.28 -30.03
CA GLU A 157 10.49 1.66 -30.50
C GLU A 157 9.57 1.92 -31.70
N VAL A 158 8.76 2.98 -31.64
CA VAL A 158 7.84 3.37 -32.70
C VAL A 158 8.19 4.74 -33.26
N LYS A 159 8.02 4.90 -34.57
CA LYS A 159 8.14 6.18 -35.28
C LYS A 159 6.73 6.74 -35.55
N GLY A 160 6.51 8.00 -35.27
CA GLY A 160 5.23 8.66 -35.47
C GLY A 160 5.21 10.05 -34.87
N THR A 161 4.05 10.69 -34.93
CA THR A 161 3.81 11.96 -34.23
C THR A 161 3.81 11.73 -32.71
N GLU A 162 4.00 12.80 -31.93
CA GLU A 162 3.96 12.69 -30.44
C GLU A 162 2.64 12.10 -29.95
N VAL A 163 1.51 12.50 -30.53
CA VAL A 163 0.19 11.92 -30.19
C VAL A 163 0.12 10.42 -30.47
N GLN A 164 0.66 9.96 -31.61
CA GLN A 164 0.69 8.53 -31.94
C GLN A 164 1.58 7.74 -30.96
N LYS A 165 2.73 8.30 -30.58
CA LYS A 165 3.62 7.71 -29.58
C LYS A 165 2.94 7.63 -28.20
N GLU A 166 2.30 8.70 -27.76
CA GLU A 166 1.57 8.74 -26.48
C GLU A 166 0.47 7.67 -26.44
N ILE A 167 -0.34 7.55 -27.49
CA ILE A 167 -1.38 6.53 -27.61
C ILE A 167 -0.76 5.14 -27.55
N PHE A 168 0.30 4.89 -28.31
CA PHE A 168 0.96 3.59 -28.38
C PHE A 168 1.55 3.20 -27.01
N TYR A 169 2.35 4.05 -26.40
CA TYR A 169 3.01 3.72 -25.13
C TYR A 169 2.03 3.65 -23.97
N THR A 170 0.95 4.44 -23.98
CA THR A 170 -0.15 4.29 -23.03
C THR A 170 -0.82 2.92 -23.16
N ALA A 171 -1.12 2.50 -24.37
CA ALA A 171 -1.70 1.15 -24.62
C ALA A 171 -0.72 0.04 -24.20
N LEU A 172 0.56 0.18 -24.53
CA LEU A 172 1.60 -0.78 -24.13
C LEU A 172 1.72 -0.87 -22.61
N TYR A 173 1.74 0.28 -21.90
CA TYR A 173 1.71 0.33 -20.44
C TYR A 173 0.50 -0.43 -19.87
N HIS A 174 -0.70 -0.23 -20.41
CA HIS A 174 -1.89 -0.92 -19.96
C HIS A 174 -1.79 -2.44 -20.11
N THR A 175 -1.08 -2.96 -21.12
CA THR A 175 -0.86 -4.42 -21.26
C THR A 175 0.06 -4.98 -20.18
N MET A 176 0.84 -4.14 -19.50
CA MET A 176 1.83 -4.53 -18.48
C MET A 176 1.31 -4.39 -17.05
N ILE A 177 0.07 -3.90 -16.85
CA ILE A 177 -0.55 -3.81 -15.51
C ILE A 177 -0.79 -5.20 -14.92
N GLN A 178 -0.96 -6.20 -15.75
CA GLN A 178 -1.09 -7.62 -15.40
C GLN A 178 0.05 -8.42 -16.04
N PRO A 179 0.53 -9.50 -15.42
CA PRO A 179 0.11 -10.12 -14.17
C PRO A 179 0.65 -9.40 -12.92
N ASN A 180 -0.10 -9.46 -11.83
CA ASN A 180 0.33 -8.90 -10.54
C ASN A 180 1.21 -9.88 -9.77
N THR A 181 2.25 -9.36 -9.10
CA THR A 181 3.07 -10.15 -8.17
C THR A 181 2.26 -10.51 -6.93
N MET A 182 2.22 -11.80 -6.59
CA MET A 182 1.48 -12.34 -5.44
C MET A 182 2.39 -12.87 -4.34
N SER A 183 3.65 -13.16 -4.65
CA SER A 183 4.61 -13.65 -3.65
C SER A 183 5.26 -12.50 -2.90
N ASP A 184 5.50 -12.73 -1.63
CA ASP A 184 6.28 -11.86 -0.75
C ASP A 184 7.79 -12.00 -1.05
N VAL A 185 8.61 -11.09 -0.51
CA VAL A 185 10.07 -11.08 -0.76
C VAL A 185 10.76 -12.35 -0.25
N ASN A 186 10.18 -13.03 0.74
CA ASN A 186 10.67 -14.30 1.28
C ASN A 186 10.16 -15.53 0.49
N GLY A 187 9.40 -15.32 -0.61
CA GLY A 187 8.83 -16.37 -1.44
C GLY A 187 7.50 -16.94 -0.95
N GLU A 188 6.97 -16.45 0.15
CA GLU A 188 5.65 -16.85 0.64
C GLU A 188 4.52 -16.21 -0.18
N TYR A 189 3.39 -16.89 -0.29
CA TYR A 189 2.19 -16.39 -0.96
C TYR A 189 0.93 -17.06 -0.44
N MET A 190 -0.20 -16.38 -0.56
CA MET A 190 -1.51 -16.94 -0.27
C MET A 190 -1.98 -17.77 -1.46
N ALA A 191 -2.16 -19.08 -1.26
CA ALA A 191 -2.72 -19.99 -2.27
C ALA A 191 -4.24 -19.85 -2.40
N ALA A 192 -4.81 -20.44 -3.46
CA ALA A 192 -6.25 -20.38 -3.73
C ALA A 192 -7.12 -21.06 -2.65
N ASP A 193 -6.54 -22.01 -1.89
CA ASP A 193 -7.16 -22.65 -0.73
C ASP A 193 -6.99 -21.87 0.58
N TYR A 194 -6.50 -20.62 0.50
CA TYR A 194 -6.23 -19.72 1.63
C TYR A 194 -5.14 -20.19 2.59
N THR A 195 -4.32 -21.16 2.19
CA THR A 195 -3.13 -21.57 2.93
C THR A 195 -1.91 -20.75 2.49
N THR A 196 -1.00 -20.49 3.41
CA THR A 196 0.30 -19.92 3.07
C THR A 196 1.19 -20.99 2.51
N ARG A 197 1.78 -20.75 1.35
CA ARG A 197 2.76 -21.61 0.70
C ARG A 197 4.03 -20.82 0.42
N LYS A 198 5.12 -21.54 0.14
CA LYS A 198 6.41 -20.92 -0.15
C LYS A 198 7.00 -21.49 -1.44
N LYS A 199 7.54 -20.60 -2.27
CA LYS A 199 8.36 -20.93 -3.44
C LYS A 199 9.58 -20.03 -3.50
N ASN A 200 10.64 -20.51 -4.14
CA ASN A 200 11.84 -19.71 -4.36
C ASN A 200 11.75 -18.78 -5.57
N GLU A 201 10.66 -18.85 -6.34
CA GLU A 201 10.40 -18.04 -7.52
C GLU A 201 9.27 -17.05 -7.27
N THR A 202 9.33 -15.89 -7.91
CA THR A 202 8.23 -14.92 -7.90
C THR A 202 6.97 -15.53 -8.52
N ILE A 203 5.86 -15.47 -7.79
CA ILE A 203 4.55 -15.91 -8.27
C ILE A 203 3.73 -14.69 -8.64
N SER A 204 3.20 -14.72 -9.88
CA SER A 204 2.30 -13.71 -10.40
C SER A 204 1.02 -14.36 -10.93
N ILE A 205 -0.09 -13.66 -10.83
CA ILE A 205 -1.37 -14.10 -11.39
C ILE A 205 -2.03 -12.99 -12.21
N LEU A 206 -2.68 -13.39 -13.30
CA LEU A 206 -3.40 -12.47 -14.18
C LEU A 206 -4.70 -11.96 -13.54
N THR A 207 -5.41 -12.86 -12.87
CA THR A 207 -6.65 -12.53 -12.15
C THR A 207 -6.78 -13.44 -10.93
N GLN A 208 -7.40 -12.94 -9.87
CA GLN A 208 -7.94 -13.80 -8.82
C GLN A 208 -9.27 -14.37 -9.33
N THR A 209 -9.21 -15.41 -10.14
CA THR A 209 -10.41 -16.19 -10.45
C THR A 209 -10.71 -17.12 -9.28
N ASN A 210 -11.99 -17.13 -8.90
CA ASN A 210 -12.53 -18.01 -7.85
C ASN A 210 -12.36 -19.48 -8.17
#